data_e24569fb1a8dad04762eecb3672dd432
#
_entry.id   e24569fb1a8dad04762eecb3672dd432
#
_cell.length_a   1.000
_cell.length_b   1.000
_cell.length_c   1.000
_cell.angle_alpha   90.00
_cell.angle_beta   90.00
_cell.angle_gamma   90.00
#
_symmetry.space_group_name_H-M   'P 1'
#
loop_
_entity.id
_entity.type
_entity.pdbx_description
1 polymer ?
#
loop_
_entity_poly.entity_id
_entity_poly.type
_entity_poly.pdbx_seq_one_letter_code
_entity_poly.pdbx_strand_id
1 'polypeptide(L)'
;LHHWDEIGLVVPSARSWAGYRLYGPDDVARIHRVLVYRETGMTLAEVARVLDDPGADAEAHLVRQRELLRARIAHLTRMLRAVDTMMERNSMGEHLTPQQQAEILGVGWNPAWQEEAEERWGGTDEWAQSAARKDAMTREDWARVAKEASDLEADLAAAMREGVEPGDERANALAERHRASIDQWFDTTYSKQVLIARGYVADPRFTAHYDRIEVGLAAWLKGIIDANAAAHGVDPGAAVWR
;
A
#
# COMPACT_ATOMS: atom_id res chain seq x y z
N LEU A 1 -16.87 -41.25 -2.90
CA LEU A 1 -16.40 -42.24 -1.90
C LEU A 1 -15.96 -43.57 -2.54
N HIS A 2 -16.60 -44.10 -3.63
CA HIS A 2 -16.17 -45.35 -4.29
C HIS A 2 -14.68 -45.29 -4.68
N HIS A 3 -14.26 -44.27 -5.40
CA HIS A 3 -12.87 -44.08 -5.79
C HIS A 3 -11.89 -43.96 -4.58
N TRP A 4 -12.32 -43.37 -3.47
CA TRP A 4 -11.51 -43.29 -2.27
C TRP A 4 -11.31 -44.64 -1.56
N ASP A 5 -12.31 -45.51 -1.62
CA ASP A 5 -12.21 -46.92 -1.17
C ASP A 5 -11.26 -47.74 -2.10
N GLU A 6 -11.38 -47.54 -3.42
CA GLU A 6 -10.54 -48.24 -4.41
C GLU A 6 -9.05 -47.90 -4.27
N ILE A 7 -8.72 -46.64 -3.98
CA ILE A 7 -7.33 -46.20 -3.78
C ILE A 7 -6.87 -46.32 -2.32
N GLY A 8 -7.68 -46.87 -1.43
CA GLY A 8 -7.37 -47.07 -0.02
C GLY A 8 -7.36 -45.78 0.83
N LEU A 9 -7.80 -44.66 0.28
CA LEU A 9 -7.77 -43.37 0.99
C LEU A 9 -8.80 -43.30 2.13
N VAL A 10 -10.01 -43.83 1.89
CA VAL A 10 -11.06 -44.01 2.90
C VAL A 10 -11.72 -45.36 2.68
N VAL A 11 -11.39 -46.31 3.52
CA VAL A 11 -11.93 -47.67 3.49
C VAL A 11 -13.10 -47.77 4.47
N PRO A 12 -14.29 -48.27 4.05
CA PRO A 12 -15.42 -48.40 4.98
C PRO A 12 -15.12 -49.43 6.06
N SER A 13 -15.45 -49.14 7.30
CA SER A 13 -15.20 -50.01 8.45
C SER A 13 -16.10 -51.28 8.44
N ALA A 14 -17.18 -51.27 7.65
CA ALA A 14 -18.08 -52.42 7.52
C ALA A 14 -18.78 -52.44 6.14
N ARG A 15 -19.39 -53.59 5.83
CA ARG A 15 -20.33 -53.73 4.71
C ARG A 15 -21.60 -54.38 5.20
N SER A 16 -22.74 -53.98 4.65
CA SER A 16 -24.01 -54.59 4.95
C SER A 16 -24.08 -56.01 4.33
N TRP A 17 -25.03 -56.84 4.74
CA TRP A 17 -25.28 -58.14 4.15
C TRP A 17 -25.59 -58.09 2.63
N ALA A 18 -26.08 -56.91 2.15
CA ALA A 18 -26.31 -56.64 0.73
C ALA A 18 -25.09 -56.02 0.02
N GLY A 19 -23.92 -55.99 0.68
CA GLY A 19 -22.67 -55.51 0.08
C GLY A 19 -22.47 -53.97 0.10
N TYR A 20 -23.41 -53.20 0.64
CA TYR A 20 -23.27 -51.75 0.73
C TYR A 20 -22.20 -51.34 1.76
N ARG A 21 -21.40 -50.31 1.41
CA ARG A 21 -20.37 -49.71 2.27
C ARG A 21 -21.02 -49.01 3.45
N LEU A 22 -20.53 -49.31 4.65
CA LEU A 22 -20.95 -48.67 5.89
C LEU A 22 -19.74 -47.92 6.49
N TYR A 23 -19.90 -46.63 6.70
CA TYR A 23 -18.87 -45.75 7.24
C TYR A 23 -19.20 -45.42 8.70
N GLY A 24 -18.29 -45.78 9.59
CA GLY A 24 -18.39 -45.46 11.03
C GLY A 24 -17.95 -44.04 11.33
N PRO A 25 -18.04 -43.63 12.61
CA PRO A 25 -17.63 -42.27 13.03
C PRO A 25 -16.20 -41.89 12.66
N ASP A 26 -15.25 -42.83 12.77
CA ASP A 26 -13.83 -42.60 12.43
C ASP A 26 -13.62 -42.45 10.92
N ASP A 27 -14.37 -43.22 10.12
CA ASP A 27 -14.35 -43.09 8.65
C ASP A 27 -14.90 -41.71 8.24
N VAL A 28 -15.98 -41.26 8.89
CA VAL A 28 -16.57 -39.93 8.66
C VAL A 28 -15.57 -38.82 9.05
N ALA A 29 -14.90 -38.99 10.17
CA ALA A 29 -13.84 -38.02 10.58
C ALA A 29 -12.69 -37.97 9.58
N ARG A 30 -12.30 -39.14 9.03
CA ARG A 30 -11.29 -39.23 7.96
C ARG A 30 -11.78 -38.58 6.67
N ILE A 31 -13.03 -38.83 6.27
CA ILE A 31 -13.67 -38.17 5.11
C ILE A 31 -13.60 -36.65 5.25
N HIS A 32 -13.96 -36.10 6.42
CA HIS A 32 -13.90 -34.65 6.66
C HIS A 32 -12.48 -34.11 6.49
N ARG A 33 -11.48 -34.80 7.03
CA ARG A 33 -10.06 -34.38 6.84
C ARG A 33 -9.65 -34.41 5.37
N VAL A 34 -10.03 -35.43 4.62
CA VAL A 34 -9.78 -35.52 3.17
C VAL A 34 -10.41 -34.33 2.43
N LEU A 35 -11.66 -33.97 2.75
CA LEU A 35 -12.36 -32.85 2.13
C LEU A 35 -11.62 -31.52 2.42
N VAL A 36 -11.29 -31.27 3.68
CA VAL A 36 -10.55 -30.05 4.07
C VAL A 36 -9.22 -29.93 3.31
N TYR A 37 -8.42 -31.00 3.24
CA TYR A 37 -7.16 -30.99 2.50
C TYR A 37 -7.35 -30.80 1.00
N ARG A 38 -8.40 -31.40 0.41
CA ARG A 38 -8.75 -31.21 -1.00
C ARG A 38 -9.13 -29.77 -1.34
N GLU A 39 -9.92 -29.13 -0.47
CA GLU A 39 -10.28 -27.70 -0.60
C GLU A 39 -9.05 -26.79 -0.59
N THR A 40 -7.97 -27.16 0.11
CA THR A 40 -6.71 -26.43 0.08
C THR A 40 -5.88 -26.66 -1.18
N GLY A 41 -6.32 -27.56 -2.09
CA GLY A 41 -5.67 -27.84 -3.37
C GLY A 41 -4.72 -29.03 -3.35
N MET A 42 -4.64 -29.81 -2.26
CA MET A 42 -3.83 -31.01 -2.20
C MET A 42 -4.37 -32.10 -3.12
N THR A 43 -3.49 -32.85 -3.77
CA THR A 43 -3.84 -34.04 -4.50
C THR A 43 -4.27 -35.18 -3.55
N LEU A 44 -5.04 -36.15 -4.03
CA LEU A 44 -5.44 -37.31 -3.20
C LEU A 44 -4.22 -38.12 -2.68
N ALA A 45 -3.14 -38.19 -3.49
CA ALA A 45 -1.90 -38.84 -3.09
C ALA A 45 -1.15 -38.12 -1.96
N GLU A 46 -1.17 -36.79 -1.97
CA GLU A 46 -0.61 -35.99 -0.89
C GLU A 46 -1.43 -36.10 0.39
N VAL A 47 -2.76 -36.08 0.26
CA VAL A 47 -3.68 -36.28 1.39
C VAL A 47 -3.47 -37.68 2.02
N ALA A 48 -3.35 -38.74 1.21
CA ALA A 48 -3.06 -40.07 1.73
C ALA A 48 -1.78 -40.10 2.55
N ARG A 49 -0.67 -39.57 2.02
CA ARG A 49 0.59 -39.51 2.74
C ARG A 49 0.48 -38.81 4.10
N VAL A 50 -0.24 -37.68 4.16
CA VAL A 50 -0.42 -36.93 5.39
C VAL A 50 -1.28 -37.67 6.42
N LEU A 51 -2.32 -38.36 5.95
CA LEU A 51 -3.24 -39.07 6.86
C LEU A 51 -2.71 -40.42 7.35
N ASP A 52 -1.79 -41.03 6.61
CA ASP A 52 -1.28 -42.38 6.88
C ASP A 52 0.13 -42.40 7.49
N ASP A 53 0.82 -41.25 7.56
CA ASP A 53 2.13 -41.11 8.19
C ASP A 53 1.99 -40.84 9.70
N PRO A 54 2.36 -41.78 10.57
CA PRO A 54 2.28 -41.62 12.02
C PRO A 54 3.26 -40.55 12.55
N GLY A 55 4.28 -40.17 11.75
CA GLY A 55 5.26 -39.12 12.06
C GLY A 55 4.95 -37.77 11.41
N ALA A 56 3.89 -37.70 10.58
CA ALA A 56 3.52 -36.44 9.95
C ALA A 56 3.08 -35.44 11.02
N ASP A 57 3.78 -34.35 11.14
CA ASP A 57 3.36 -33.21 11.94
C ASP A 57 2.14 -32.57 11.24
N ALA A 58 0.95 -33.08 11.57
CA ALA A 58 -0.33 -32.63 11.02
C ALA A 58 -0.53 -31.12 11.30
N GLU A 59 0.01 -30.63 12.41
CA GLU A 59 -0.07 -29.21 12.77
C GLU A 59 0.81 -28.37 11.84
N ALA A 60 2.06 -28.75 11.61
CA ALA A 60 2.94 -28.06 10.67
C ALA A 60 2.37 -28.07 9.24
N HIS A 61 1.64 -29.12 8.87
CA HIS A 61 0.96 -29.18 7.56
C HIS A 61 -0.21 -28.23 7.45
N LEU A 62 -1.05 -28.16 8.48
CA LEU A 62 -2.14 -27.19 8.57
C LEU A 62 -1.64 -25.75 8.61
N VAL A 63 -0.52 -25.48 9.30
CA VAL A 63 0.12 -24.16 9.30
C VAL A 63 0.55 -23.76 7.89
N ARG A 64 1.24 -24.63 7.16
CA ARG A 64 1.61 -24.39 5.74
C ARG A 64 0.40 -24.14 4.85
N GLN A 65 -0.64 -24.94 5.00
CA GLN A 65 -1.87 -24.75 4.22
C GLN A 65 -2.53 -23.41 4.52
N ARG A 66 -2.57 -23.01 5.78
CA ARG A 66 -3.07 -21.69 6.18
C ARG A 66 -2.29 -20.56 5.52
N GLU A 67 -0.97 -20.65 5.45
CA GLU A 67 -0.12 -19.63 4.79
C GLU A 67 -0.38 -19.60 3.26
N LEU A 68 -0.51 -20.74 2.61
CA LEU A 68 -0.88 -20.80 1.19
C LEU A 68 -2.26 -20.18 0.92
N LEU A 69 -3.23 -20.45 1.77
CA LEU A 69 -4.57 -19.86 1.66
C LEU A 69 -4.54 -18.34 1.86
N ARG A 70 -3.77 -17.86 2.83
CA ARG A 70 -3.56 -16.41 3.05
C ARG A 70 -2.93 -15.74 1.83
N ALA A 71 -1.89 -16.34 1.26
CA ALA A 71 -1.26 -15.84 0.04
C ALA A 71 -2.25 -15.81 -1.14
N ARG A 72 -3.10 -16.84 -1.27
CA ARG A 72 -4.14 -16.89 -2.30
C ARG A 72 -5.24 -15.86 -2.09
N ILE A 73 -5.69 -15.65 -0.85
CA ILE A 73 -6.64 -14.57 -0.50
C ILE A 73 -6.05 -13.21 -0.87
N ALA A 74 -4.80 -12.93 -0.49
CA ALA A 74 -4.13 -11.69 -0.84
C ALA A 74 -4.01 -11.51 -2.36
N HIS A 75 -3.71 -12.57 -3.12
CA HIS A 75 -3.69 -12.53 -4.58
C HIS A 75 -5.08 -12.24 -5.18
N LEU A 76 -6.12 -12.96 -4.74
CA LEU A 76 -7.48 -12.75 -5.21
C LEU A 76 -8.02 -11.36 -4.86
N THR A 77 -7.67 -10.84 -3.69
CA THR A 77 -8.01 -9.47 -3.28
C THR A 77 -7.38 -8.43 -4.22
N ARG A 78 -6.11 -8.61 -4.62
CA ARG A 78 -5.48 -7.74 -5.62
C ARG A 78 -6.16 -7.83 -6.99
N MET A 79 -6.53 -9.05 -7.42
CA MET A 79 -7.26 -9.24 -8.69
C MET A 79 -8.63 -8.57 -8.65
N LEU A 80 -9.37 -8.70 -7.53
CA LEU A 80 -10.67 -8.05 -7.35
C LEU A 80 -10.55 -6.53 -7.47
N ARG A 81 -9.58 -5.93 -6.79
CA ARG A 81 -9.30 -4.48 -6.91
C ARG A 81 -8.98 -4.07 -8.35
N ALA A 82 -8.23 -4.89 -9.10
CA ALA A 82 -7.95 -4.61 -10.51
C ALA A 82 -9.23 -4.65 -11.37
N VAL A 83 -10.14 -5.58 -11.09
CA VAL A 83 -11.46 -5.66 -11.75
C VAL A 83 -12.33 -4.46 -11.38
N ASP A 84 -12.40 -4.11 -10.09
CA ASP A 84 -13.15 -2.95 -9.61
C ASP A 84 -12.64 -1.68 -10.32
N THR A 85 -11.32 -1.50 -10.41
CA THR A 85 -10.69 -0.42 -11.17
C THR A 85 -11.09 -0.40 -12.65
N MET A 86 -11.19 -1.58 -13.29
CA MET A 86 -11.66 -1.68 -14.69
C MET A 86 -13.15 -1.32 -14.82
N MET A 87 -13.97 -1.70 -13.84
CA MET A 87 -15.41 -1.39 -13.83
C MET A 87 -15.66 0.11 -13.61
N GLU A 88 -14.93 0.73 -12.68
CA GLU A 88 -14.98 2.16 -12.41
C GLU A 88 -14.57 3.00 -13.64
N ARG A 89 -13.53 2.56 -14.38
CA ARG A 89 -13.12 3.18 -15.65
C ARG A 89 -14.22 3.16 -16.72
N ASN A 90 -15.03 2.11 -16.74
CA ASN A 90 -16.14 1.99 -17.70
C ASN A 90 -17.35 2.85 -17.32
N SER A 91 -17.48 3.24 -16.05
CA SER A 91 -18.65 3.96 -15.53
C SER A 91 -18.44 5.46 -15.29
N MET A 92 -17.19 5.90 -15.15
CA MET A 92 -16.88 7.27 -14.73
C MET A 92 -15.76 7.85 -15.58
N GLY A 93 -15.84 8.18 -16.79
CA GLY A 93 -14.79 8.93 -17.49
C GLY A 93 -13.37 8.89 -16.86
N GLU A 94 -12.38 9.48 -17.46
CA GLU A 94 -10.93 9.33 -17.17
C GLU A 94 -10.40 9.72 -15.76
N HIS A 95 -11.27 9.93 -14.76
CA HIS A 95 -10.85 10.38 -13.42
C HIS A 95 -10.40 9.23 -12.51
N LEU A 96 -9.20 9.36 -11.94
CA LEU A 96 -8.65 8.39 -10.99
C LEU A 96 -9.26 8.56 -9.59
N THR A 97 -9.63 7.45 -8.94
CA THR A 97 -10.03 7.49 -7.52
C THR A 97 -8.87 7.91 -6.61
N PRO A 98 -9.14 8.45 -5.41
CA PRO A 98 -8.07 8.81 -4.46
C PRO A 98 -7.13 7.65 -4.12
N GLN A 99 -7.65 6.42 -4.06
CA GLN A 99 -6.82 5.22 -3.87
C GLN A 99 -5.88 4.98 -5.04
N GLN A 100 -6.35 5.11 -6.27
CA GLN A 100 -5.53 4.95 -7.49
C GLN A 100 -4.46 6.04 -7.59
N GLN A 101 -4.81 7.27 -7.20
CA GLN A 101 -3.86 8.39 -7.12
C GLN A 101 -2.73 8.06 -6.13
N ALA A 102 -3.08 7.56 -4.93
CA ALA A 102 -2.10 7.16 -3.92
C ALA A 102 -1.23 5.99 -4.37
N GLU A 103 -1.80 5.01 -5.07
CA GLU A 103 -1.05 3.86 -5.63
C GLU A 103 -0.03 4.32 -6.70
N ILE A 104 -0.40 5.27 -7.56
CA ILE A 104 0.50 5.84 -8.58
C ILE A 104 1.63 6.65 -7.91
N LEU A 105 1.31 7.41 -6.87
CA LEU A 105 2.28 8.19 -6.11
C LEU A 105 3.19 7.33 -5.21
N GLY A 106 2.92 6.01 -5.13
CA GLY A 106 3.71 5.10 -4.28
C GLY A 106 3.50 5.29 -2.78
N VAL A 107 2.46 6.03 -2.37
CA VAL A 107 2.09 6.23 -0.97
C VAL A 107 1.02 5.24 -0.54
N GLY A 108 1.08 4.78 0.72
CA GLY A 108 0.07 3.89 1.27
C GLY A 108 -1.28 4.61 1.36
N TRP A 109 -2.32 4.00 0.82
CA TRP A 109 -3.67 4.51 0.98
C TRP A 109 -4.22 4.22 2.38
N ASN A 110 -4.66 5.27 3.07
CA ASN A 110 -5.39 5.16 4.32
C ASN A 110 -6.59 6.13 4.30
N PRO A 111 -7.82 5.62 4.27
CA PRO A 111 -9.03 6.46 4.26
C PRO A 111 -9.09 7.46 5.42
N ALA A 112 -8.61 7.09 6.60
CA ALA A 112 -8.61 7.97 7.77
C ALA A 112 -7.75 9.24 7.57
N TRP A 113 -6.72 9.18 6.74
CA TRP A 113 -5.92 10.38 6.43
C TRP A 113 -6.67 11.34 5.53
N GLN A 114 -7.52 10.83 4.64
CA GLN A 114 -8.37 11.69 3.82
C GLN A 114 -9.43 12.39 4.67
N GLU A 115 -10.08 11.66 5.58
CA GLU A 115 -11.05 12.22 6.53
C GLU A 115 -10.39 13.29 7.41
N GLU A 116 -9.20 13.01 7.98
CA GLU A 116 -8.42 13.96 8.78
C GLU A 116 -8.07 15.22 7.97
N ALA A 117 -7.68 15.06 6.70
CA ALA A 117 -7.33 16.18 5.83
C ALA A 117 -8.57 17.01 5.47
N GLU A 118 -9.70 16.39 5.20
CA GLU A 118 -10.96 17.07 4.89
C GLU A 118 -11.50 17.83 6.11
N GLU A 119 -11.45 17.23 7.31
CA GLU A 119 -11.81 17.91 8.56
C GLU A 119 -10.96 19.15 8.82
N ARG A 120 -9.64 19.08 8.54
CA ARG A 120 -8.72 20.17 8.82
C ARG A 120 -8.73 21.29 7.77
N TRP A 121 -8.88 20.93 6.49
CA TRP A 121 -8.65 21.84 5.38
C TRP A 121 -9.81 21.94 4.38
N GLY A 122 -10.85 21.08 4.52
CA GLY A 122 -11.96 20.99 3.56
C GLY A 122 -12.70 22.30 3.27
N GLY A 123 -12.64 23.27 4.20
CA GLY A 123 -13.21 24.60 4.03
C GLY A 123 -12.25 25.67 3.48
N THR A 124 -11.03 25.31 3.06
CA THR A 124 -10.03 26.26 2.57
C THR A 124 -10.03 26.40 1.05
N ASP A 125 -9.59 27.57 0.55
CA ASP A 125 -9.43 27.81 -0.88
C ASP A 125 -8.40 26.84 -1.50
N GLU A 126 -7.34 26.50 -0.78
CA GLU A 126 -6.31 25.54 -1.21
C GLU A 126 -6.88 24.12 -1.41
N TRP A 127 -7.82 23.70 -0.55
CA TRP A 127 -8.52 22.43 -0.72
C TRP A 127 -9.34 22.43 -2.00
N ALA A 128 -10.10 23.50 -2.25
CA ALA A 128 -10.91 23.65 -3.47
C ALA A 128 -10.01 23.69 -4.73
N GLN A 129 -8.88 24.41 -4.70
CA GLN A 129 -7.93 24.43 -5.81
C GLN A 129 -7.34 23.05 -6.05
N SER A 130 -6.92 22.35 -4.98
CA SER A 130 -6.38 20.98 -5.09
C SER A 130 -7.38 20.00 -5.68
N ALA A 131 -8.65 20.06 -5.27
CA ALA A 131 -9.70 19.21 -5.81
C ALA A 131 -9.91 19.49 -7.31
N ALA A 132 -10.04 20.76 -7.71
CA ALA A 132 -10.23 21.13 -9.11
C ALA A 132 -9.04 20.74 -10.01
N ARG A 133 -7.79 20.91 -9.51
CA ARG A 133 -6.60 20.52 -10.27
C ARG A 133 -6.49 19.01 -10.41
N LYS A 134 -6.78 18.24 -9.36
CA LYS A 134 -6.81 16.77 -9.40
C LYS A 134 -7.86 16.23 -10.36
N ASP A 135 -9.04 16.84 -10.38
CA ASP A 135 -10.12 16.48 -11.28
C ASP A 135 -9.78 16.68 -12.77
N ALA A 136 -8.92 17.64 -13.07
CA ALA A 136 -8.46 17.90 -14.44
C ALA A 136 -7.29 16.99 -14.88
N MET A 137 -6.67 16.22 -13.98
CA MET A 137 -5.48 15.41 -14.28
C MET A 137 -5.83 14.10 -14.96
N THR A 138 -5.13 13.82 -16.05
CA THR A 138 -5.13 12.51 -16.72
C THR A 138 -4.23 11.51 -15.98
N ARG A 139 -4.31 10.25 -16.36
CA ARG A 139 -3.41 9.22 -15.81
C ARG A 139 -1.93 9.50 -16.13
N GLU A 140 -1.66 10.04 -17.31
CA GLU A 140 -0.32 10.45 -17.72
C GLU A 140 0.21 11.57 -16.84
N ASP A 141 -0.64 12.54 -16.46
CA ASP A 141 -0.27 13.62 -15.53
C ASP A 141 0.08 13.06 -14.16
N TRP A 142 -0.71 12.14 -13.63
CA TRP A 142 -0.41 11.47 -12.36
C TRP A 142 0.91 10.68 -12.39
N ALA A 143 1.19 9.97 -13.48
CA ALA A 143 2.45 9.24 -13.65
C ALA A 143 3.65 10.18 -13.73
N ARG A 144 3.50 11.32 -14.43
CA ARG A 144 4.52 12.38 -14.53
C ARG A 144 4.80 12.97 -13.14
N VAL A 145 3.77 13.34 -12.39
CA VAL A 145 3.89 13.90 -11.04
C VAL A 145 4.60 12.93 -10.09
N ALA A 146 4.22 11.64 -10.13
CA ALA A 146 4.86 10.62 -9.31
C ALA A 146 6.36 10.48 -9.63
N LYS A 147 6.71 10.53 -10.93
CA LYS A 147 8.10 10.48 -11.36
C LYS A 147 8.87 11.71 -10.90
N GLU A 148 8.32 12.91 -11.09
CA GLU A 148 8.93 14.17 -10.67
C GLU A 148 9.17 14.23 -9.16
N ALA A 149 8.21 13.72 -8.36
CA ALA A 149 8.36 13.62 -6.92
C ALA A 149 9.49 12.66 -6.53
N SER A 150 9.55 11.48 -7.13
CA SER A 150 10.61 10.50 -6.89
C SER A 150 11.99 11.00 -7.31
N ASP A 151 12.09 11.67 -8.46
CA ASP A 151 13.34 12.27 -8.93
C ASP A 151 13.80 13.39 -7.97
N LEU A 152 12.87 14.23 -7.50
CA LEU A 152 13.17 15.28 -6.53
C LEU A 152 13.67 14.70 -5.20
N GLU A 153 13.03 13.67 -4.67
CA GLU A 153 13.44 13.01 -3.43
C GLU A 153 14.84 12.40 -3.55
N ALA A 154 15.15 11.78 -4.70
CA ALA A 154 16.49 11.25 -4.97
C ALA A 154 17.56 12.36 -5.03
N ASP A 155 17.25 13.49 -5.68
CA ASP A 155 18.15 14.65 -5.79
C ASP A 155 18.37 15.33 -4.43
N LEU A 156 17.32 15.44 -3.59
CA LEU A 156 17.42 15.97 -2.22
C LEU A 156 18.36 15.10 -1.38
N ALA A 157 18.17 13.78 -1.40
CA ALA A 157 19.03 12.86 -0.66
C ALA A 157 20.48 12.88 -1.17
N ALA A 158 20.69 12.98 -2.49
CA ALA A 158 22.02 13.11 -3.08
C ALA A 158 22.72 14.41 -2.62
N ALA A 159 22.03 15.53 -2.70
CA ALA A 159 22.58 16.82 -2.29
C ALA A 159 22.95 16.84 -0.79
N MET A 160 22.10 16.28 0.07
CA MET A 160 22.39 16.17 1.50
C MET A 160 23.63 15.31 1.75
N ARG A 161 23.77 14.15 1.08
CA ARG A 161 24.95 13.28 1.21
C ARG A 161 26.24 13.93 0.70
N GLU A 162 26.14 14.80 -0.29
CA GLU A 162 27.26 15.58 -0.84
C GLU A 162 27.62 16.78 0.04
N GLY A 163 26.91 17.03 1.14
CA GLY A 163 27.19 18.10 2.08
C GLY A 163 26.75 19.48 1.61
N VAL A 164 25.76 19.57 0.72
CA VAL A 164 25.17 20.85 0.30
C VAL A 164 24.49 21.51 1.51
N GLU A 165 24.88 22.74 1.80
CA GLU A 165 24.41 23.48 2.96
C GLU A 165 23.15 24.32 2.63
N PRO A 166 22.25 24.55 3.62
CA PRO A 166 21.14 25.50 3.46
C PRO A 166 21.64 26.91 3.05
N GLY A 167 21.05 27.45 1.99
CA GLY A 167 21.45 28.74 1.43
C GLY A 167 22.37 28.66 0.21
N ASP A 168 22.97 27.52 -0.06
CA ASP A 168 23.71 27.28 -1.30
C ASP A 168 22.79 27.40 -2.52
N GLU A 169 23.35 27.78 -3.67
CA GLU A 169 22.59 27.91 -4.92
C GLU A 169 21.85 26.61 -5.28
N ARG A 170 22.52 25.44 -5.13
CA ARG A 170 21.91 24.12 -5.37
C ARG A 170 20.81 23.80 -4.36
N ALA A 171 20.99 24.14 -3.09
CA ALA A 171 19.98 23.97 -2.05
C ALA A 171 18.74 24.82 -2.34
N ASN A 172 18.93 26.09 -2.72
CA ASN A 172 17.84 26.98 -3.10
C ASN A 172 17.11 26.47 -4.36
N ALA A 173 17.82 25.99 -5.37
CA ALA A 173 17.21 25.40 -6.56
C ALA A 173 16.35 24.16 -6.22
N LEU A 174 16.79 23.32 -5.29
CA LEU A 174 16.02 22.17 -4.79
C LEU A 174 14.79 22.60 -3.98
N ALA A 175 14.92 23.65 -3.15
CA ALA A 175 13.79 24.22 -2.43
C ALA A 175 12.74 24.82 -3.37
N GLU A 176 13.16 25.46 -4.49
CA GLU A 176 12.23 25.94 -5.52
C GLU A 176 11.52 24.78 -6.25
N ARG A 177 12.26 23.72 -6.61
CA ARG A 177 11.64 22.52 -7.20
C ARG A 177 10.63 21.89 -6.25
N HIS A 178 10.94 21.87 -4.95
CA HIS A 178 10.01 21.39 -3.93
C HIS A 178 8.79 22.30 -3.82
N ARG A 179 8.96 23.65 -3.86
CA ARG A 179 7.82 24.57 -3.89
C ARG A 179 6.94 24.35 -5.11
N ALA A 180 7.54 24.20 -6.28
CA ALA A 180 6.84 23.91 -7.53
C ALA A 180 6.07 22.56 -7.47
N SER A 181 6.60 21.54 -6.79
CA SER A 181 5.91 20.27 -6.61
C SER A 181 4.65 20.37 -5.73
N ILE A 182 4.59 21.34 -4.83
CA ILE A 182 3.38 21.65 -4.06
C ILE A 182 2.45 22.57 -4.85
N ASP A 183 3.01 23.55 -5.56
CA ASP A 183 2.28 24.54 -6.34
C ASP A 183 1.40 23.93 -7.44
N GLN A 184 1.72 22.73 -7.91
CA GLN A 184 0.85 21.99 -8.82
C GLN A 184 -0.51 21.61 -8.20
N TRP A 185 -0.60 21.54 -6.87
CA TRP A 185 -1.84 21.20 -6.17
C TRP A 185 -2.66 22.42 -5.77
N PHE A 186 -2.01 23.48 -5.30
CA PHE A 186 -2.60 24.77 -4.92
C PHE A 186 -1.52 25.86 -4.90
N ASP A 187 -1.93 27.10 -5.01
CA ASP A 187 -1.01 28.24 -5.05
C ASP A 187 -0.15 28.32 -3.79
N THR A 188 1.15 28.09 -3.95
CA THR A 188 2.10 27.89 -2.87
C THR A 188 3.13 29.03 -2.81
N THR A 189 2.93 29.94 -1.85
CA THR A 189 3.90 30.99 -1.53
C THR A 189 5.06 30.43 -0.71
N TYR A 190 6.19 31.17 -0.61
CA TYR A 190 7.29 30.79 0.28
C TYR A 190 6.84 30.63 1.73
N SER A 191 5.93 31.50 2.19
CA SER A 191 5.37 31.43 3.55
C SER A 191 4.57 30.14 3.77
N LYS A 192 3.73 29.72 2.81
CA LYS A 192 3.01 28.45 2.87
C LYS A 192 3.98 27.26 2.86
N GLN A 193 5.02 27.30 1.99
CA GLN A 193 6.02 26.25 1.92
C GLN A 193 6.74 26.06 3.26
N VAL A 194 7.13 27.14 3.94
CA VAL A 194 7.75 27.11 5.28
C VAL A 194 6.82 26.43 6.30
N LEU A 195 5.52 26.78 6.29
CA LEU A 195 4.55 26.19 7.21
C LEU A 195 4.35 24.69 6.95
N ILE A 196 4.32 24.27 5.69
CA ILE A 196 4.27 22.85 5.30
C ILE A 196 5.53 22.13 5.78
N ALA A 197 6.71 22.70 5.57
CA ALA A 197 7.98 22.13 6.00
C ALA A 197 8.12 21.97 7.51
N ARG A 198 7.45 22.81 8.32
CA ARG A 198 7.34 22.59 9.77
C ARG A 198 6.64 21.27 10.09
N GLY A 199 5.63 20.89 9.29
CA GLY A 199 4.93 19.60 9.43
C GLY A 199 5.86 18.41 9.21
N TYR A 200 6.89 18.53 8.35
CA TYR A 200 7.81 17.42 8.05
C TYR A 200 8.65 16.98 9.24
N VAL A 201 8.90 17.90 10.17
CA VAL A 201 9.66 17.61 11.41
C VAL A 201 8.77 17.47 12.64
N ALA A 202 7.54 18.00 12.59
CA ALA A 202 6.60 17.97 13.72
C ALA A 202 5.73 16.70 13.73
N ASP A 203 5.40 16.15 12.58
CA ASP A 203 4.60 14.91 12.46
C ASP A 203 5.51 13.73 12.15
N PRO A 204 5.57 12.72 13.05
CA PRO A 204 6.41 11.53 12.87
C PRO A 204 6.16 10.77 11.56
N ARG A 205 4.96 10.86 10.99
CA ARG A 205 4.60 10.20 9.72
C ARG A 205 5.40 10.79 8.56
N PHE A 206 5.48 12.12 8.49
CA PHE A 206 6.25 12.81 7.45
C PHE A 206 7.76 12.71 7.69
N THR A 207 8.20 12.80 8.96
CA THR A 207 9.62 12.57 9.29
C THR A 207 10.05 11.17 8.82
N ALA A 208 9.25 10.13 9.14
CA ALA A 208 9.56 8.75 8.73
C ALA A 208 9.53 8.56 7.20
N HIS A 209 8.73 9.32 6.46
CA HIS A 209 8.73 9.26 4.99
C HIS A 209 10.07 9.70 4.41
N TYR A 210 10.55 10.89 4.79
CA TYR A 210 11.81 11.42 4.29
C TYR A 210 13.04 10.69 4.85
N ASP A 211 13.04 10.37 6.14
CA ASP A 211 14.17 9.73 6.81
C ASP A 211 14.34 8.25 6.39
N ARG A 212 13.35 7.63 5.79
CA ARG A 212 13.48 6.34 5.12
C ARG A 212 14.37 6.43 3.87
N ILE A 213 14.41 7.58 3.19
CA ILE A 213 15.22 7.80 1.99
C ILE A 213 16.66 8.10 2.42
N GLU A 214 16.84 9.04 3.35
CA GLU A 214 18.12 9.38 3.97
C GLU A 214 17.89 9.89 5.39
N VAL A 215 18.59 9.37 6.37
CA VAL A 215 18.41 9.74 7.78
C VAL A 215 18.70 11.22 7.99
N GLY A 216 17.73 11.98 8.53
CA GLY A 216 17.83 13.42 8.75
C GLY A 216 17.36 14.26 7.57
N LEU A 217 16.88 13.65 6.48
CA LEU A 217 16.45 14.35 5.28
C LEU A 217 15.28 15.31 5.56
N ALA A 218 14.34 14.94 6.44
CA ALA A 218 13.23 15.82 6.82
C ALA A 218 13.71 17.15 7.41
N ALA A 219 14.69 17.08 8.33
CA ALA A 219 15.24 18.26 8.97
C ALA A 219 16.09 19.11 8.00
N TRP A 220 16.90 18.45 7.16
CA TRP A 220 17.70 19.12 6.14
C TRP A 220 16.82 19.83 5.10
N LEU A 221 15.76 19.13 4.60
CA LEU A 221 14.80 19.72 3.66
C LEU A 221 14.13 20.96 4.25
N LYS A 222 13.69 20.90 5.51
CA LYS A 222 13.18 22.08 6.19
C LYS A 222 14.22 23.20 6.23
N GLY A 223 15.48 22.89 6.52
CA GLY A 223 16.57 23.87 6.57
C GLY A 223 16.78 24.60 5.24
N ILE A 224 16.81 23.89 4.11
CA ILE A 224 16.97 24.52 2.79
C ILE A 224 15.75 25.35 2.39
N ILE A 225 14.54 24.93 2.78
CA ILE A 225 13.30 25.68 2.54
C ILE A 225 13.33 26.99 3.33
N ASP A 226 13.69 26.94 4.60
CA ASP A 226 13.79 28.15 5.45
C ASP A 226 14.82 29.13 4.90
N ALA A 227 15.99 28.66 4.49
CA ALA A 227 17.05 29.48 3.91
C ALA A 227 16.61 30.13 2.59
N ASN A 228 15.95 29.37 1.71
CA ASN A 228 15.43 29.86 0.44
C ASN A 228 14.31 30.91 0.68
N ALA A 229 13.40 30.67 1.60
CA ALA A 229 12.36 31.64 1.98
C ALA A 229 12.95 32.95 2.51
N ALA A 230 13.97 32.86 3.36
CA ALA A 230 14.70 34.04 3.86
C ALA A 230 15.37 34.85 2.73
N ALA A 231 15.98 34.16 1.74
CA ALA A 231 16.56 34.80 0.57
C ALA A 231 15.51 35.54 -0.29
N HIS A 232 14.24 35.12 -0.21
CA HIS A 232 13.11 35.77 -0.87
C HIS A 232 12.32 36.73 0.04
N GLY A 233 12.92 37.14 1.18
CA GLY A 233 12.36 38.15 2.07
C GLY A 233 11.23 37.67 2.98
N VAL A 234 11.08 36.36 3.13
CA VAL A 234 10.14 35.74 4.08
C VAL A 234 10.89 35.30 5.34
N ASP A 235 10.54 35.85 6.48
CA ASP A 235 11.05 35.37 7.77
C ASP A 235 10.40 34.02 8.10
N PRO A 236 11.18 32.91 8.15
CA PRO A 236 10.61 31.60 8.48
C PRO A 236 9.96 31.56 9.88
N GLY A 237 10.41 32.38 10.83
CA GLY A 237 9.82 32.47 12.16
C GLY A 237 8.43 33.12 12.19
N ALA A 238 8.18 34.05 11.27
CA ALA A 238 6.96 34.84 11.15
C ALA A 238 6.06 34.40 9.96
N ALA A 239 6.32 33.21 9.36
CA ALA A 239 5.55 32.70 8.25
C ALA A 239 4.07 32.55 8.62
N VAL A 240 3.19 32.97 7.72
CA VAL A 240 1.72 32.90 7.85
C VAL A 240 1.09 32.26 6.62
N TRP A 241 -0.05 31.62 6.80
CA TRP A 241 -0.80 30.98 5.73
C TRP A 241 -1.58 32.03 4.92
N ARG A 242 -0.96 32.51 3.83
CA ARG A 242 -1.57 33.51 2.92
C ARG A 242 -1.26 33.17 1.49
#